data_4a7454fdc2d4aad59be0ab8c1da97469
#
_entry.id   4a7454fdc2d4aad59be0ab8c1da97469
#
_cell.length_a   1.000
_cell.length_b   1.000
_cell.length_c   1.000
_cell.angle_alpha   90.00
_cell.angle_beta   90.00
_cell.angle_gamma   90.00
#
_symmetry.space_group_name_H-M   'P 1'
#
loop_
_entity.id
_entity.type
_entity.pdbx_description
1 polymer ?
#
loop_
_entity_poly.entity_id
_entity_poly.type
_entity_poly.pdbx_seq_one_letter_code
_entity_poly.pdbx_strand_id
1 'polypeptide(L)'
;PRVALLSYSTKGSGKGETVDKMRNATLRVQEACPELKVDGELQFDAAVAPEVGQLKAPGSKVAGYANTFIFPNINAGNIGYKIAQRLGGFEAYGPILQGLNAPINDLSRGCNAEEVYKMALITAALI
;
A
#
# COMPACT_ATOMS: atom_id res chain seq x y z
N PRO A 1 1.19 -0.98 11.95
CA PRO A 1 0.57 -0.77 10.62
C PRO A 1 -0.86 -1.33 10.57
N ARG A 2 -1.68 -0.71 9.73
CA ARG A 2 -2.99 -1.22 9.30
C ARG A 2 -2.93 -1.36 7.79
N VAL A 3 -2.79 -2.61 7.34
CA VAL A 3 -2.44 -2.95 5.97
C VAL A 3 -3.69 -3.28 5.17
N ALA A 4 -3.94 -2.55 4.08
CA ALA A 4 -5.02 -2.83 3.13
C ALA A 4 -4.44 -3.40 1.83
N LEU A 5 -4.93 -4.56 1.42
CA LEU A 5 -4.66 -5.11 0.10
C LEU A 5 -5.70 -4.57 -0.89
N LEU A 6 -5.23 -3.74 -1.81
CA LEU A 6 -6.09 -2.94 -2.67
C LEU A 6 -6.58 -3.67 -3.91
N SER A 7 -7.81 -3.37 -4.29
CA SER A 7 -8.47 -3.87 -5.49
C SER A 7 -9.52 -2.86 -5.96
N TYR A 8 -10.08 -3.04 -7.13
CA TYR A 8 -11.33 -2.38 -7.53
C TYR A 8 -12.57 -3.01 -6.87
N SER A 9 -12.39 -4.11 -6.13
CA SER A 9 -13.42 -4.84 -5.38
C SER A 9 -13.24 -4.62 -3.87
N THR A 10 -14.35 -4.61 -3.13
CA THR A 10 -14.39 -4.71 -1.68
C THR A 10 -15.22 -5.91 -1.29
N LYS A 11 -14.59 -6.89 -0.60
CA LYS A 11 -15.25 -8.08 -0.04
C LYS A 11 -16.17 -8.81 -1.04
N GLY A 12 -15.68 -9.01 -2.26
CA GLY A 12 -16.38 -9.75 -3.30
C GLY A 12 -17.37 -8.94 -4.14
N SER A 13 -17.34 -7.60 -4.06
CA SER A 13 -18.18 -6.75 -4.92
C SER A 13 -17.81 -6.82 -6.40
N GLY A 14 -16.58 -7.20 -6.73
CA GLY A 14 -16.08 -7.47 -8.07
C GLY A 14 -15.58 -8.91 -8.22
N LYS A 15 -15.36 -9.34 -9.46
CA LYS A 15 -14.83 -10.68 -9.80
C LYS A 15 -13.72 -10.53 -10.84
N GLY A 16 -12.68 -11.34 -10.72
CA GLY A 16 -11.58 -11.37 -11.67
C GLY A 16 -10.28 -11.83 -11.05
N GLU A 17 -9.31 -12.19 -11.88
CA GLU A 17 -8.04 -12.77 -11.47
C GLU A 17 -7.28 -11.87 -10.46
N THR A 18 -7.25 -10.56 -10.69
CA THR A 18 -6.60 -9.62 -9.77
C THR A 18 -7.32 -9.49 -8.43
N VAL A 19 -8.64 -9.64 -8.40
CA VAL A 19 -9.44 -9.68 -7.17
C VAL A 19 -9.10 -10.93 -6.36
N ASP A 20 -9.08 -12.08 -7.02
CA ASP A 20 -8.74 -13.37 -6.39
C ASP A 20 -7.30 -13.37 -5.87
N LYS A 21 -6.37 -12.78 -6.63
CA LYS A 21 -4.97 -12.58 -6.19
C LYS A 21 -4.90 -11.82 -4.87
N MET A 22 -5.59 -10.67 -4.77
CA MET A 22 -5.52 -9.84 -3.57
C MET A 22 -6.24 -10.49 -2.37
N ARG A 23 -7.37 -11.16 -2.62
CA ARG A 23 -8.07 -11.95 -1.60
C ARG A 23 -7.19 -13.07 -1.06
N ASN A 24 -6.60 -13.87 -1.94
CA ASN A 24 -5.73 -14.97 -1.55
C ASN A 24 -4.47 -14.48 -0.82
N ALA A 25 -3.89 -13.36 -1.26
CA ALA A 25 -2.76 -12.74 -0.55
C ALA A 25 -3.16 -12.30 0.86
N THR A 26 -4.35 -11.72 1.04
CA THR A 26 -4.86 -11.34 2.36
C THR A 26 -4.96 -12.55 3.29
N LEU A 27 -5.58 -13.63 2.84
CA LEU A 27 -5.73 -14.86 3.63
C LEU A 27 -4.38 -15.44 4.05
N ARG A 28 -3.41 -15.49 3.13
CA ARG A 28 -2.06 -15.98 3.41
C ARG A 28 -1.33 -15.15 4.46
N VAL A 29 -1.47 -13.82 4.42
CA VAL A 29 -0.84 -12.95 5.43
C VAL A 29 -1.53 -13.11 6.78
N GLN A 30 -2.86 -13.22 6.83
CA GLN A 30 -3.61 -13.45 8.06
C GLN A 30 -3.23 -14.78 8.72
N GLU A 31 -2.98 -15.82 7.93
CA GLU A 31 -2.51 -17.11 8.41
C GLU A 31 -1.06 -17.05 8.92
N ALA A 32 -0.17 -16.39 8.17
CA ALA A 32 1.26 -16.32 8.50
C ALA A 32 1.57 -15.36 9.66
N CYS A 33 0.79 -14.28 9.80
CA CYS A 33 1.00 -13.23 10.79
C CYS A 33 -0.34 -12.78 11.41
N PRO A 34 -0.96 -13.60 12.28
CA PRO A 34 -2.30 -13.33 12.80
C PRO A 34 -2.39 -12.07 13.68
N GLU A 35 -1.28 -11.59 14.23
CA GLU A 35 -1.20 -10.34 15.00
C GLU A 35 -1.19 -9.09 14.13
N LEU A 36 -0.88 -9.21 12.83
CA LEU A 36 -0.85 -8.08 11.91
C LEU A 36 -2.28 -7.65 11.54
N LYS A 37 -2.56 -6.36 11.71
CA LYS A 37 -3.82 -5.80 11.24
C LYS A 37 -3.78 -5.67 9.72
N VAL A 38 -4.24 -6.72 9.03
CA VAL A 38 -4.31 -6.78 7.56
C VAL A 38 -5.70 -7.16 7.11
N ASP A 39 -6.19 -6.51 6.07
CA ASP A 39 -7.48 -6.83 5.45
C ASP A 39 -7.48 -6.54 3.94
N GLY A 40 -8.35 -7.19 3.22
CA GLY A 40 -8.54 -7.13 1.75
C GLY A 40 -9.51 -8.20 1.27
N GLU A 41 -9.89 -8.19 0.03
CA GLU A 41 -9.55 -7.08 -0.88
C GLU A 41 -10.43 -5.87 -0.55
N LEU A 42 -9.86 -4.67 -0.64
CA LEU A 42 -10.55 -3.41 -0.37
C LEU A 42 -10.33 -2.43 -1.53
N GLN A 43 -11.37 -1.68 -1.87
CA GLN A 43 -11.21 -0.46 -2.66
C GLN A 43 -10.51 0.61 -1.82
N PHE A 44 -9.84 1.55 -2.48
CA PHE A 44 -9.06 2.57 -1.77
C PHE A 44 -9.94 3.45 -0.87
N ASP A 45 -11.11 3.87 -1.35
CA ASP A 45 -12.08 4.64 -0.55
C ASP A 45 -12.52 3.89 0.70
N ALA A 46 -12.83 2.59 0.57
CA ALA A 46 -13.18 1.74 1.70
C ALA A 46 -11.99 1.54 2.67
N ALA A 47 -10.76 1.59 2.19
CA ALA A 47 -9.58 1.47 3.04
C ALA A 47 -9.33 2.72 3.90
N VAL A 48 -9.64 3.95 3.40
CA VAL A 48 -9.23 5.20 4.04
C VAL A 48 -10.37 6.02 4.64
N ALA A 49 -11.61 5.89 4.13
CA ALA A 49 -12.76 6.67 4.60
C ALA A 49 -13.60 5.84 5.58
N PRO A 50 -13.72 6.26 6.87
CA PRO A 50 -14.40 5.48 7.91
C PRO A 50 -15.85 5.11 7.56
N GLU A 51 -16.63 6.04 7.03
CA GLU A 51 -18.02 5.82 6.64
C GLU A 51 -18.15 4.81 5.50
N VAL A 52 -17.23 4.86 4.52
CA VAL A 52 -17.19 3.92 3.41
C VAL A 52 -16.73 2.53 3.89
N GLY A 53 -15.73 2.50 4.76
CA GLY A 53 -15.23 1.28 5.38
C GLY A 53 -16.29 0.55 6.19
N GLN A 54 -17.06 1.28 7.00
CA GLN A 54 -18.17 0.71 7.75
C GLN A 54 -19.27 0.13 6.85
N LEU A 55 -19.58 0.82 5.77
CA LEU A 55 -20.62 0.41 4.83
C LEU A 55 -20.22 -0.83 4.03
N LYS A 56 -18.99 -0.81 3.44
CA LYS A 56 -18.55 -1.83 2.49
C LYS A 56 -17.84 -3.03 3.13
N ALA A 57 -17.26 -2.86 4.30
CA ALA A 57 -16.53 -3.90 5.02
C ALA A 57 -16.80 -3.86 6.53
N PRO A 58 -18.06 -4.06 6.95
CA PRO A 58 -18.45 -4.02 8.36
C PRO A 58 -17.66 -5.05 9.17
N GLY A 59 -17.16 -4.63 10.34
CA GLY A 59 -16.35 -5.48 11.24
C GLY A 59 -14.87 -5.57 10.89
N SER A 60 -14.41 -4.95 9.81
CA SER A 60 -12.98 -4.85 9.49
C SER A 60 -12.24 -4.00 10.52
N LYS A 61 -11.06 -4.47 10.97
CA LYS A 61 -10.16 -3.71 11.85
C LYS A 61 -9.23 -2.76 11.08
N VAL A 62 -9.34 -2.72 9.76
CA VAL A 62 -8.46 -1.99 8.85
C VAL A 62 -9.25 -0.98 8.01
N ALA A 63 -10.40 -1.39 7.45
CA ALA A 63 -11.21 -0.54 6.58
C ALA A 63 -11.57 0.78 7.27
N GLY A 64 -11.44 1.87 6.54
CA GLY A 64 -11.62 3.24 7.02
C GLY A 64 -10.40 3.84 7.73
N TYR A 65 -9.40 3.05 8.09
CA TYR A 65 -8.26 3.48 8.92
C TYR A 65 -6.91 2.92 8.44
N ALA A 66 -6.83 2.40 7.23
CA ALA A 66 -5.60 1.89 6.67
C ALA A 66 -4.53 2.98 6.52
N ASN A 67 -3.28 2.63 6.81
CA ASN A 67 -2.12 3.50 6.66
C ASN A 67 -0.97 2.83 5.90
N THR A 68 -1.19 1.63 5.39
CA THR A 68 -0.26 0.88 4.55
C THR A 68 -1.07 0.20 3.44
N PHE A 69 -0.64 0.37 2.20
CA PHE A 69 -1.41 -0.04 1.02
C PHE A 69 -0.59 -0.96 0.13
N ILE A 70 -1.11 -2.16 -0.15
CA ILE A 70 -0.53 -3.11 -1.08
C ILE A 70 -1.31 -3.05 -2.38
N PHE A 71 -0.66 -2.61 -3.42
CA PHE A 71 -1.25 -2.51 -4.75
C PHE A 71 -1.20 -3.86 -5.49
N PRO A 72 -2.17 -4.14 -6.37
CA PRO A 72 -2.27 -5.43 -7.06
C PRO A 72 -1.14 -5.68 -8.08
N ASN A 73 -0.53 -4.62 -8.57
CA ASN A 73 0.58 -4.66 -9.52
C ASN A 73 1.32 -3.32 -9.56
N ILE A 74 2.46 -3.32 -10.24
CA ILE A 74 3.34 -2.14 -10.34
C ILE A 74 2.69 -0.97 -11.09
N ASN A 75 1.81 -1.22 -12.06
CA ASN A 75 1.13 -0.15 -12.80
C ASN A 75 0.24 0.65 -11.85
N ALA A 76 -0.62 -0.04 -11.09
CA ALA A 76 -1.50 0.60 -10.12
C ALA A 76 -0.70 1.36 -9.04
N GLY A 77 0.35 0.76 -8.51
CA GLY A 77 1.21 1.38 -7.50
C GLY A 77 1.94 2.61 -8.03
N ASN A 78 2.56 2.49 -9.21
CA ASN A 78 3.32 3.59 -9.82
C ASN A 78 2.42 4.79 -10.18
N ILE A 79 1.26 4.53 -10.77
CA ILE A 79 0.29 5.60 -11.10
C ILE A 79 -0.25 6.22 -9.80
N GLY A 80 -0.64 5.39 -8.82
CA GLY A 80 -1.26 5.83 -7.58
C GLY A 80 -0.36 6.78 -6.78
N TYR A 81 0.91 6.40 -6.53
CA TYR A 81 1.79 7.27 -5.76
C TYR A 81 2.11 8.58 -6.47
N LYS A 82 2.23 8.56 -7.83
CA LYS A 82 2.49 9.77 -8.62
C LYS A 82 1.30 10.73 -8.61
N ILE A 83 0.09 10.21 -8.66
CA ILE A 83 -1.12 11.04 -8.50
C ILE A 83 -1.14 11.69 -7.12
N ALA A 84 -0.91 10.92 -6.06
CA ALA A 84 -0.85 11.43 -4.69
C ALA A 84 0.22 12.54 -4.56
N GLN A 85 1.42 12.29 -5.07
CA GLN A 85 2.52 13.26 -5.03
C GLN A 85 2.18 14.54 -5.81
N ARG A 86 1.78 14.42 -7.08
CA ARG A 86 1.66 15.57 -7.99
C ARG A 86 0.37 16.36 -7.83
N LEU A 87 -0.73 15.71 -7.51
CA LEU A 87 -2.03 16.35 -7.33
C LEU A 87 -2.46 16.45 -5.86
N GLY A 88 -2.06 15.48 -5.03
CA GLY A 88 -2.43 15.44 -3.62
C GLY A 88 -1.48 16.20 -2.69
N GLY A 89 -0.34 16.70 -3.17
CA GLY A 89 0.64 17.43 -2.37
C GLY A 89 1.41 16.55 -1.37
N PHE A 90 1.40 15.24 -1.55
CA PHE A 90 2.19 14.33 -0.72
C PHE A 90 3.66 14.33 -1.13
N GLU A 91 4.54 14.20 -0.16
CA GLU A 91 5.95 13.92 -0.42
C GLU A 91 6.12 12.44 -0.80
N ALA A 92 7.02 12.15 -1.73
CA ALA A 92 7.31 10.79 -2.17
C ALA A 92 8.80 10.47 -1.95
N TYR A 93 9.05 9.47 -1.12
CA TYR A 93 10.39 8.96 -0.84
C TYR A 93 10.47 7.50 -1.23
N GLY A 94 11.28 7.19 -2.23
CA GLY A 94 11.41 5.84 -2.77
C GLY A 94 11.88 5.86 -4.22
N PRO A 95 12.02 4.65 -4.82
CA PRO A 95 11.66 3.35 -4.24
C PRO A 95 12.64 2.86 -3.16
N ILE A 96 12.10 2.24 -2.12
CA ILE A 96 12.88 1.57 -1.08
C ILE A 96 12.83 0.07 -1.38
N LEU A 97 13.99 -0.52 -1.70
CA LEU A 97 14.08 -1.92 -2.07
C LEU A 97 14.11 -2.83 -0.83
N GLN A 98 13.33 -3.90 -0.87
CA GLN A 98 13.22 -4.86 0.20
C GLN A 98 13.87 -6.20 -0.18
N GLY A 99 14.34 -6.96 0.82
CA GLY A 99 14.89 -8.31 0.61
C GLY A 99 16.32 -8.37 0.09
N LEU A 100 17.06 -7.27 0.13
CA LEU A 100 18.48 -7.23 -0.20
C LEU A 100 19.35 -7.47 1.05
N ASN A 101 20.54 -8.00 0.87
CA ASN A 101 21.50 -8.23 1.97
C ASN A 101 22.10 -6.95 2.55
N ALA A 102 22.00 -5.84 1.83
CA ALA A 102 22.40 -4.51 2.28
C ALA A 102 21.40 -3.49 1.73
N PRO A 103 21.18 -2.35 2.42
CA PRO A 103 20.26 -1.34 1.96
C PRO A 103 20.83 -0.63 0.71
N ILE A 104 20.16 -0.85 -0.40
CA ILE A 104 20.39 -0.18 -1.68
C ILE A 104 19.04 0.30 -2.16
N ASN A 105 18.91 1.61 -2.37
CA ASN A 105 17.68 2.23 -2.84
C ASN A 105 17.93 2.98 -4.14
N ASP A 106 16.87 3.16 -4.92
CA ASP A 106 16.90 3.89 -6.18
C ASP A 106 16.30 5.28 -6.02
N LEU A 107 16.49 6.12 -7.00
CA LEU A 107 15.93 7.46 -7.08
C LEU A 107 15.21 7.66 -8.41
N SER A 108 14.09 8.36 -8.38
CA SER A 108 13.44 8.79 -9.62
C SER A 108 14.34 9.73 -10.42
N ARG A 109 14.36 9.60 -11.75
CA ARG A 109 15.04 10.55 -12.65
C ARG A 109 14.54 11.99 -12.52
N GLY A 110 13.39 12.21 -11.94
CA GLY A 110 12.81 13.51 -11.65
C GLY A 110 12.98 13.97 -10.21
N CYS A 111 13.88 13.36 -9.42
CA CYS A 111 14.12 13.73 -8.04
C CYS A 111 14.86 15.08 -7.94
N ASN A 112 14.61 15.78 -6.84
CA ASN A 112 15.29 17.01 -6.45
C ASN A 112 16.36 16.73 -5.36
N ALA A 113 17.15 17.75 -5.01
CA ALA A 113 18.23 17.63 -4.03
C ALA A 113 17.73 17.20 -2.64
N GLU A 114 16.55 17.66 -2.24
CA GLU A 114 15.95 17.29 -0.94
C GLU A 114 15.55 15.80 -0.90
N GLU A 115 14.97 15.30 -1.98
CA GLU A 115 14.65 13.88 -2.10
C GLU A 115 15.91 13.00 -2.04
N VAL A 116 17.00 13.41 -2.69
CA VAL A 116 18.31 12.72 -2.60
C VAL A 116 18.82 12.70 -1.17
N TYR A 117 18.80 13.84 -0.48
CA TYR A 117 19.23 13.94 0.90
C TYR A 117 18.41 13.04 1.83
N LYS A 118 17.08 13.12 1.74
CA LYS A 118 16.19 12.29 2.57
C LYS A 118 16.36 10.79 2.28
N MET A 119 16.54 10.41 1.01
CA MET A 119 16.80 9.01 0.65
C MET A 119 18.15 8.51 1.19
N ALA A 120 19.16 9.34 1.24
CA ALA A 120 20.45 8.98 1.87
C ALA A 120 20.27 8.71 3.37
N LEU A 121 19.51 9.56 4.07
CA LEU A 121 19.20 9.35 5.49
C LEU A 121 18.39 8.07 5.72
N ILE A 122 17.35 7.81 4.90
CA ILE A 122 16.54 6.59 4.99
C ILE A 122 17.42 5.36 4.75
N THR A 123 18.27 5.38 3.72
CA THR A 123 19.18 4.26 3.42
C THR A 123 20.13 3.99 4.56
N ALA A 124 20.71 5.04 5.17
CA ALA A 124 21.58 4.90 6.33
C ALA A 124 20.86 4.34 7.57
N ALA A 125 19.59 4.68 7.75
CA ALA A 125 18.77 4.18 8.86
C ALA A 125 18.34 2.71 8.71
N LEU A 126 18.53 2.11 7.54
CA LEU A 126 18.22 0.70 7.26
C LEU A 126 19.44 -0.24 7.50
N ILE A 127 20.62 0.31 7.81
CA ILE A 127 21.82 -0.44 8.19
C ILE A 127 21.68 -0.86 9.67
#